data_58097e5111820fbd6f3f97ed0c3169f6
#
_entry.id   58097e5111820fbd6f3f97ed0c3169f6
#
_cell.length_a   1.000
_cell.length_b   1.000
_cell.length_c   1.000
_cell.angle_alpha   90.00
_cell.angle_beta   90.00
_cell.angle_gamma   90.00
#
_symmetry.space_group_name_H-M   'P 1'
#
loop_
_entity.id
_entity.type
_entity.pdbx_description
1 polymer ?
#
loop_
_entity_poly.entity_id
_entity_poly.type
_entity_poly.pdbx_seq_one_letter_code
_entity_poly.pdbx_strand_id
1 'polypeptide(L)'
;MSGIQIIRMGHAVPSVCVTKADMKKIVDTWDEWIRTRTGIRERRFCGEGESLATLTVRAAAEAMGSSGIRKEQIRLVITATVTPDYQVPSTSCLIQEKLQLPSGIPAFDINAACSGFVYGL
;
A
#
# COMPACT_ATOMS: atom_id res chain seq x y z
N MET A 1 20.58 -23.39 3.53
CA MET A 1 20.35 -22.11 2.81
C MET A 1 19.14 -21.43 3.44
N SER A 2 19.31 -20.27 4.04
CA SER A 2 18.19 -19.46 4.54
C SER A 2 17.66 -18.67 3.36
N GLY A 3 16.46 -19.00 2.91
CA GLY A 3 15.76 -18.26 1.87
C GLY A 3 14.90 -17.13 2.46
N ILE A 4 14.34 -16.27 1.59
CA ILE A 4 13.32 -15.28 1.96
C ILE A 4 11.98 -16.00 2.10
N GLN A 5 11.24 -15.67 3.15
CA GLN A 5 9.92 -16.21 3.39
C GLN A 5 8.92 -15.07 3.59
N ILE A 6 7.83 -15.08 2.81
CA ILE A 6 6.67 -14.21 3.07
C ILE A 6 5.85 -14.84 4.19
N ILE A 7 5.81 -14.21 5.35
CA ILE A 7 5.14 -14.75 6.54
C ILE A 7 3.66 -14.41 6.51
N ARG A 8 3.31 -13.17 6.20
CA ARG A 8 1.92 -12.68 6.13
C ARG A 8 1.79 -11.54 5.14
N MET A 9 0.56 -11.35 4.70
CA MET A 9 0.15 -10.20 3.91
C MET A 9 -1.03 -9.52 4.59
N GLY A 10 -1.14 -8.21 4.43
CA GLY A 10 -2.28 -7.41 4.82
C GLY A 10 -2.69 -6.50 3.69
N HIS A 11 -3.92 -6.02 3.73
CA HIS A 11 -4.45 -5.15 2.69
C HIS A 11 -5.33 -4.04 3.28
N ALA A 12 -5.40 -2.94 2.57
CA ALA A 12 -6.37 -1.88 2.83
C ALA A 12 -6.80 -1.29 1.49
N VAL A 13 -8.08 -1.04 1.37
CA VAL A 13 -8.64 -0.42 0.17
C VAL A 13 -9.33 0.89 0.55
N PRO A 14 -9.30 1.90 -0.32
CA PRO A 14 -10.03 3.14 -0.12
C PRO A 14 -11.54 2.92 0.02
N SER A 15 -12.20 3.80 0.76
CA SER A 15 -13.62 3.67 1.10
C SER A 15 -14.57 3.99 -0.05
N VAL A 16 -14.20 4.94 -0.92
CA VAL A 16 -15.07 5.39 -2.02
C VAL A 16 -14.98 4.43 -3.19
N CYS A 17 -16.08 3.77 -3.50
CA CYS A 17 -16.19 2.91 -4.68
C CYS A 17 -16.75 3.74 -5.85
N VAL A 18 -15.97 3.86 -6.92
CA VAL A 18 -16.39 4.49 -8.17
C VAL A 18 -16.73 3.38 -9.15
N THR A 19 -18.02 3.33 -9.47
CA THR A 19 -18.54 2.35 -10.40
C THR A 19 -18.29 2.79 -11.85
N LYS A 20 -18.50 1.87 -12.74
CA LYS A 20 -18.49 2.08 -14.18
C LYS A 20 -19.39 3.23 -14.65
N ALA A 21 -20.60 3.31 -14.07
CA ALA A 21 -21.56 4.37 -14.41
C ALA A 21 -21.04 5.75 -14.00
N ASP A 22 -20.32 5.83 -12.90
CA ASP A 22 -19.70 7.07 -12.42
C ASP A 22 -18.49 7.46 -13.27
N MET A 23 -17.67 6.50 -13.67
CA MET A 23 -16.51 6.75 -14.54
C MET A 23 -16.92 7.27 -15.92
N LYS A 24 -18.04 6.82 -16.50
CA LYS A 24 -18.56 7.32 -17.78
C LYS A 24 -18.91 8.81 -17.77
N LYS A 25 -19.18 9.37 -16.58
CA LYS A 25 -19.46 10.81 -16.42
C LYS A 25 -18.17 11.65 -16.48
N ILE A 26 -17.03 11.03 -16.27
CA ILE A 26 -15.73 11.72 -16.10
C ILE A 26 -14.84 11.50 -17.34
N VAL A 27 -14.88 10.31 -17.92
CA VAL A 27 -14.01 9.94 -19.04
C VAL A 27 -14.80 9.16 -20.09
N ASP A 28 -14.69 9.57 -21.35
CA ASP A 28 -15.25 8.82 -22.47
C ASP A 28 -14.38 7.58 -22.75
N THR A 29 -14.65 6.49 -22.04
CA THR A 29 -13.90 5.25 -22.17
C THR A 29 -14.80 4.08 -22.55
N TRP A 30 -14.29 3.23 -23.43
CA TRP A 30 -14.92 1.99 -23.85
C TRP A 30 -14.76 0.93 -22.75
N ASP A 31 -15.78 0.78 -21.94
CA ASP A 31 -15.84 -0.11 -20.80
C ASP A 31 -15.58 -1.59 -21.12
N GLU A 32 -16.13 -2.06 -22.22
CA GLU A 32 -15.96 -3.44 -22.65
C GLU A 32 -14.49 -3.77 -22.93
N TRP A 33 -13.75 -2.81 -23.48
CA TRP A 33 -12.32 -2.94 -23.74
C TRP A 33 -11.50 -3.09 -22.43
N ILE A 34 -11.80 -2.27 -21.41
CA ILE A 34 -11.11 -2.36 -20.10
C ILE A 34 -11.44 -3.69 -19.43
N ARG A 35 -12.72 -4.08 -19.40
CA ARG A 35 -13.18 -5.29 -18.73
C ARG A 35 -12.60 -6.56 -19.35
N THR A 36 -12.61 -6.64 -20.69
CA THR A 36 -12.11 -7.82 -21.40
C THR A 36 -10.61 -8.01 -21.25
N ARG A 37 -9.84 -6.91 -21.10
CA ARG A 37 -8.38 -6.95 -20.98
C ARG A 37 -7.88 -7.02 -19.55
N THR A 38 -8.59 -6.43 -18.59
CA THR A 38 -8.11 -6.30 -17.19
C THR A 38 -9.00 -7.00 -16.17
N GLY A 39 -10.24 -7.32 -16.51
CA GLY A 39 -11.23 -7.84 -15.56
C GLY A 39 -11.75 -6.82 -14.55
N ILE A 40 -11.22 -5.58 -14.54
CA ILE A 40 -11.52 -4.57 -13.52
C ILE A 40 -12.93 -4.00 -13.75
N ARG A 41 -13.75 -4.06 -12.70
CA ARG A 41 -15.16 -3.62 -12.73
C ARG A 41 -15.39 -2.30 -12.01
N GLU A 42 -14.59 -1.98 -11.03
CA GLU A 42 -14.72 -0.79 -10.18
C GLU A 42 -13.33 -0.26 -9.78
N ARG A 43 -13.29 0.99 -9.35
CA ARG A 43 -12.11 1.63 -8.80
C ARG A 43 -12.41 2.14 -7.40
N ARG A 44 -11.40 2.14 -6.55
CA ARG A 44 -11.47 2.69 -5.20
C ARG A 44 -10.65 3.96 -5.12
N PHE A 45 -11.24 5.00 -4.55
CA PHE A 45 -10.60 6.28 -4.31
C PHE A 45 -10.63 6.59 -2.82
N CYS A 46 -9.63 7.30 -2.34
CA CYS A 46 -9.58 7.75 -0.96
C CYS A 46 -10.78 8.66 -0.66
N GLY A 47 -11.48 8.35 0.44
CA GLY A 47 -12.51 9.21 1.01
C GLY A 47 -11.90 10.25 1.94
N GLU A 48 -12.77 10.98 2.62
CA GLU A 48 -12.34 11.98 3.61
C GLU A 48 -11.50 11.31 4.72
N GLY A 49 -10.35 11.90 5.03
CA GLY A 49 -9.41 11.39 6.04
C GLY A 49 -8.59 10.17 5.61
N GLU A 50 -8.75 9.66 4.38
CA GLU A 50 -7.92 8.60 3.84
C GLU A 50 -6.79 9.17 2.98
N SER A 51 -5.61 8.55 3.09
CA SER A 51 -4.43 8.87 2.31
C SER A 51 -3.61 7.59 2.07
N LEU A 52 -2.56 7.67 1.25
CA LEU A 52 -1.66 6.54 1.06
C LEU A 52 -1.09 6.07 2.40
N ALA A 53 -0.62 6.98 3.24
CA ALA A 53 -0.04 6.64 4.54
C ALA A 53 -1.07 5.94 5.45
N THR A 54 -2.30 6.45 5.55
CA THR A 54 -3.34 5.83 6.40
C THR A 54 -3.70 4.43 5.93
N LEU A 55 -3.82 4.21 4.62
CA LEU A 55 -4.10 2.89 4.04
C LEU A 55 -2.92 1.92 4.25
N THR A 56 -1.70 2.40 4.06
CA THR A 56 -0.50 1.57 4.24
C THR A 56 -0.33 1.16 5.70
N VAL A 57 -0.58 2.06 6.65
CA VAL A 57 -0.59 1.75 8.09
C VAL A 57 -1.63 0.67 8.41
N ARG A 58 -2.84 0.77 7.87
CA ARG A 58 -3.90 -0.24 8.07
C ARG A 58 -3.48 -1.61 7.52
N ALA A 59 -2.93 -1.66 6.31
CA ALA A 59 -2.45 -2.90 5.70
C ALA A 59 -1.29 -3.52 6.50
N ALA A 60 -0.33 -2.71 6.94
CA ALA A 60 0.77 -3.18 7.76
C ALA A 60 0.31 -3.68 9.14
N ALA A 61 -0.63 -2.98 9.78
CA ALA A 61 -1.22 -3.41 11.05
C ALA A 61 -1.93 -4.77 10.93
N GLU A 62 -2.68 -4.99 9.84
CA GLU A 62 -3.33 -6.27 9.56
C GLU A 62 -2.31 -7.40 9.38
N ALA A 63 -1.27 -7.18 8.58
CA ALA A 63 -0.20 -8.15 8.37
C ALA A 63 0.51 -8.50 9.69
N MET A 64 0.85 -7.50 10.50
CA MET A 64 1.50 -7.70 11.79
C MET A 64 0.60 -8.44 12.78
N GLY A 65 -0.67 -8.04 12.89
CA GLY A 65 -1.63 -8.64 13.83
C GLY A 65 -1.85 -10.13 13.60
N SER A 66 -1.71 -10.60 12.36
CA SER A 66 -1.88 -12.01 11.99
C SER A 66 -0.57 -12.79 11.86
N SER A 67 0.58 -12.13 11.97
CA SER A 67 1.89 -12.75 11.73
C SER A 67 2.46 -13.51 12.93
N GLY A 68 2.05 -13.16 14.15
CA GLY A 68 2.70 -13.61 15.38
C GLY A 68 4.05 -12.93 15.66
N ILE A 69 4.49 -12.00 14.80
CA ILE A 69 5.74 -11.24 14.97
C ILE A 69 5.46 -10.04 15.88
N ARG A 70 6.30 -9.89 16.90
CA ARG A 70 6.24 -8.68 17.75
C ARG A 70 6.92 -7.52 17.05
N LYS A 71 6.43 -6.31 17.29
CA LYS A 71 6.97 -5.09 16.68
C LYS A 71 8.47 -4.88 16.91
N GLU A 72 8.99 -5.33 18.05
CA GLU A 72 10.42 -5.25 18.40
C GLU A 72 11.31 -6.16 17.53
N GLN A 73 10.70 -7.09 16.80
CA GLN A 73 11.42 -7.99 15.88
C GLN A 73 11.51 -7.42 14.45
N ILE A 74 10.76 -6.36 14.16
CA ILE A 74 10.88 -5.65 12.88
C ILE A 74 12.25 -4.99 12.81
N ARG A 75 12.93 -5.12 11.67
CA ARG A 75 14.29 -4.60 11.47
C ARG A 75 14.40 -3.62 10.31
N LEU A 76 13.38 -3.53 9.49
CA LEU A 76 13.37 -2.69 8.29
C LEU A 76 11.93 -2.42 7.88
N VAL A 77 11.67 -1.20 7.41
CA VAL A 77 10.41 -0.81 6.75
C VAL A 77 10.73 -0.28 5.38
N ILE A 78 10.15 -0.89 4.35
CA ILE A 78 10.28 -0.42 2.97
C ILE A 78 8.88 -0.19 2.41
N THR A 79 8.63 0.99 1.86
CA THR A 79 7.42 1.30 1.10
C THR A 79 7.76 1.50 -0.37
N ALA A 80 7.16 0.70 -1.25
CA ALA A 80 7.30 0.88 -2.69
C ALA A 80 6.13 1.74 -3.19
N THR A 81 6.42 2.99 -3.53
CA THR A 81 5.40 3.95 -4.01
C THR A 81 6.01 4.96 -4.97
N VAL A 82 5.22 5.42 -5.94
CA VAL A 82 5.56 6.54 -6.84
C VAL A 82 4.78 7.81 -6.50
N THR A 83 3.81 7.70 -5.58
CA THR A 83 2.88 8.77 -5.21
C THR A 83 2.75 8.88 -3.69
N PRO A 84 3.87 9.14 -2.97
CA PRO A 84 3.79 9.31 -1.53
C PRO A 84 2.97 10.57 -1.19
N ASP A 85 2.34 10.59 0.00
CA ASP A 85 1.64 11.79 0.48
C ASP A 85 2.62 12.96 0.70
N TYR A 86 3.85 12.63 1.12
CA TYR A 86 4.97 13.57 1.32
C TYR A 86 6.26 12.98 0.78
N GLN A 87 7.14 13.83 0.31
CA GLN A 87 8.51 13.39 -0.02
C GLN A 87 9.36 13.22 1.25
N VAL A 88 9.11 14.06 2.23
CA VAL A 88 9.78 14.06 3.55
C VAL A 88 8.75 14.46 4.60
N PRO A 89 8.55 13.66 5.66
CA PRO A 89 9.14 12.33 5.88
C PRO A 89 8.63 11.30 4.88
N SER A 90 9.39 10.20 4.69
CA SER A 90 8.96 9.08 3.83
C SER A 90 7.73 8.39 4.41
N THR A 91 6.95 7.73 3.54
CA THR A 91 5.79 6.93 3.97
C THR A 91 6.19 5.84 4.97
N SER A 92 7.36 5.24 4.79
CA SER A 92 7.93 4.25 5.72
C SER A 92 8.17 4.82 7.11
N CYS A 93 8.63 6.07 7.22
CA CYS A 93 8.78 6.76 8.50
C CYS A 93 7.43 7.00 9.19
N LEU A 94 6.39 7.36 8.42
CA LEU A 94 5.05 7.52 8.95
C LEU A 94 4.48 6.19 9.47
N ILE A 95 4.72 5.08 8.75
CA ILE A 95 4.33 3.74 9.19
C ILE A 95 5.06 3.37 10.48
N GLN A 96 6.38 3.60 10.53
CA GLN A 96 7.20 3.34 11.71
C GLN A 96 6.66 4.05 12.94
N GLU A 97 6.33 5.33 12.81
CA GLU A 97 5.78 6.16 13.89
C GLU A 97 4.39 5.67 14.29
N LYS A 98 3.46 5.53 13.35
CA LYS A 98 2.06 5.16 13.63
C LYS A 98 1.91 3.76 14.25
N LEU A 99 2.73 2.81 13.84
CA LEU A 99 2.74 1.46 14.40
C LEU A 99 3.66 1.33 15.62
N GLN A 100 4.32 2.41 16.03
CA GLN A 100 5.26 2.43 17.16
C GLN A 100 6.33 1.34 17.00
N LEU A 101 6.90 1.22 15.81
CA LEU A 101 8.02 0.33 15.55
C LEU A 101 9.31 0.90 16.14
N PRO A 102 10.36 0.07 16.34
CA PRO A 102 11.63 0.57 16.87
C PRO A 102 12.19 1.73 16.04
N SER A 103 12.55 2.83 16.68
CA SER A 103 13.06 4.04 16.00
C SER A 103 14.47 3.89 15.42
N GLY A 104 15.22 2.90 15.88
CA GLY A 104 16.60 2.63 15.42
C GLY A 104 16.70 1.76 14.17
N ILE A 105 15.58 1.42 13.51
CA ILE A 105 15.60 0.61 12.28
C ILE A 105 15.53 1.49 11.04
N PRO A 106 16.13 1.08 9.91
CA PRO A 106 15.96 1.79 8.64
C PRO A 106 14.49 1.81 8.20
N ALA A 107 14.02 2.97 7.72
CA ALA A 107 12.69 3.16 7.16
C ALA A 107 12.81 4.11 5.97
N PHE A 108 12.53 3.64 4.76
CA PHE A 108 12.66 4.44 3.55
C PHE A 108 11.69 3.97 2.45
N ASP A 109 11.40 4.88 1.53
CA ASP A 109 10.57 4.60 0.37
C ASP A 109 11.45 4.29 -0.84
N ILE A 110 10.99 3.40 -1.71
CA ILE A 110 11.59 3.14 -3.02
C ILE A 110 10.61 3.51 -4.14
N ASN A 111 11.13 4.19 -5.14
CA ASN A 111 10.39 4.53 -6.34
C ASN A 111 10.94 3.72 -7.53
N ALA A 112 10.31 2.60 -7.82
CA ALA A 112 10.66 1.72 -8.91
C ALA A 112 9.42 1.23 -9.70
N ALA A 113 8.35 2.01 -9.66
CA ALA A 113 7.08 1.71 -10.30
C ALA A 113 6.65 0.23 -10.09
N CYS A 114 6.31 -0.48 -11.17
CA CYS A 114 5.85 -1.87 -11.09
C CYS A 114 6.90 -2.85 -10.53
N SER A 115 8.19 -2.48 -10.53
CA SER A 115 9.28 -3.30 -9.97
C SER A 115 9.50 -3.09 -8.47
N GLY A 116 8.79 -2.12 -7.86
CA GLY A 116 9.00 -1.74 -6.46
C GLY A 116 8.86 -2.90 -5.48
N PHE A 117 7.87 -3.75 -5.65
CA PHE A 117 7.69 -4.92 -4.80
C PHE A 117 8.90 -5.88 -4.89
N VAL A 118 9.36 -6.17 -6.10
CA VAL A 118 10.49 -7.08 -6.33
C VAL A 118 11.78 -6.54 -5.73
N TYR A 119 12.00 -5.22 -5.82
CA TYR A 119 13.19 -4.59 -5.26
C TYR A 119 13.11 -4.44 -3.73
N GLY A 120 11.92 -4.51 -3.16
CA GLY A 120 11.71 -4.49 -1.71
C GLY A 120 11.91 -5.85 -1.02
N LEU A 121 11.98 -6.93 -1.79
CA LEU A 121 12.24 -8.29 -1.31
C LEU A 121 13.74 -8.55 -1.14
#